data_ae9692571475c0c06b9e8c6bc1a0ba0b
#
_entry.id   ae9692571475c0c06b9e8c6bc1a0ba0b
#
_cell.length_a   1.000
_cell.length_b   1.000
_cell.length_c   1.000
_cell.angle_alpha   90.00
_cell.angle_beta   90.00
_cell.angle_gamma   90.00
#
_symmetry.space_group_name_H-M   'P 1'
#
loop_
_entity.id
_entity.type
_entity.pdbx_description
1 polymer ?
#
loop_
_entity_poly.entity_id
_entity_poly.type
_entity_poly.pdbx_seq_one_letter_code
_entity_poly.pdbx_strand_id
1 'polypeptide(L)'
;YKQGKDKYFLKKHNLKSDDSLLVLLPGSRQQEINNHWPVFLETIFLLKKKLPSLRFCLVKSTNVIIKNIPDFLIIESSVTNALKHGTAAISSSGTVNLECALAEIPTIVCYKTSYINWMIFKIFGKINFISIVNLISEEKIIPELIQSDMTSKKILPPLLEYLSPSSKIRKENIEKYKIIRTKLGSPGVV
;
A
#
# COMPACT_ATOMS: atom_id res chain seq x y z
N TYR A 1 -6.82 14.59 -4.94
CA TYR A 1 -5.55 13.85 -4.88
C TYR A 1 -4.73 13.90 -6.18
N LYS A 2 -5.29 14.17 -7.35
CA LYS A 2 -4.57 14.29 -8.65
C LYS A 2 -4.26 15.73 -9.05
N GLN A 3 -3.81 16.58 -8.16
CA GLN A 3 -3.02 17.75 -8.54
C GLN A 3 -1.59 17.28 -8.77
N GLY A 4 -0.99 17.67 -9.91
CA GLY A 4 0.27 17.14 -10.43
C GLY A 4 1.38 16.96 -9.38
N LYS A 5 2.34 16.07 -9.68
CA LYS A 5 3.44 15.74 -8.78
C LYS A 5 4.11 17.03 -8.27
N ASP A 6 4.22 17.17 -6.96
CA ASP A 6 4.82 18.33 -6.32
C ASP A 6 6.31 18.41 -6.66
N LYS A 7 6.72 19.50 -7.33
CA LYS A 7 8.11 19.74 -7.74
C LYS A 7 9.07 19.77 -6.55
N TYR A 8 8.60 20.22 -5.39
CA TYR A 8 9.42 20.24 -4.17
C TYR A 8 9.74 18.81 -3.70
N PHE A 9 8.75 17.92 -3.65
CA PHE A 9 8.95 16.51 -3.28
C PHE A 9 9.91 15.82 -4.25
N LEU A 10 9.72 16.01 -5.55
CA LEU A 10 10.59 15.42 -6.57
C LEU A 10 12.04 15.87 -6.39
N LYS A 11 12.25 17.19 -6.21
CA LYS A 11 13.60 17.76 -6.01
C LYS A 11 14.24 17.27 -4.71
N LYS A 12 13.48 17.29 -3.61
CA LYS A 12 13.93 16.82 -2.28
C LYS A 12 14.46 15.38 -2.30
N HIS A 13 13.82 14.53 -3.09
CA HIS A 13 14.12 13.09 -3.12
C HIS A 13 14.87 12.64 -4.38
N ASN A 14 15.35 13.59 -5.18
CA ASN A 14 16.03 13.32 -6.45
C ASN A 14 15.26 12.34 -7.34
N LEU A 15 13.95 12.64 -7.52
CA LEU A 15 13.03 11.89 -8.36
C LEU A 15 12.75 12.65 -9.65
N LYS A 16 12.60 11.90 -10.74
CA LYS A 16 12.07 12.42 -12.00
C LYS A 16 10.54 12.32 -12.02
N SER A 17 9.90 13.10 -12.85
CA SER A 17 8.44 13.10 -13.00
C SER A 17 7.86 11.77 -13.50
N ASP A 18 8.65 11.00 -14.24
CA ASP A 18 8.34 9.71 -14.82
C ASP A 18 8.79 8.51 -13.97
N ASP A 19 9.52 8.75 -12.87
CA ASP A 19 9.92 7.68 -11.96
C ASP A 19 8.69 6.94 -11.40
N SER A 20 8.78 5.61 -11.41
CA SER A 20 7.84 4.75 -10.70
C SER A 20 8.23 4.66 -9.22
N LEU A 21 7.28 4.94 -8.34
CA LEU A 21 7.47 4.94 -6.89
C LEU A 21 6.56 3.93 -6.21
N LEU A 22 7.14 2.94 -5.54
CA LEU A 22 6.42 2.02 -4.67
C LEU A 22 6.34 2.60 -3.26
N VAL A 23 5.11 2.79 -2.77
CA VAL A 23 4.86 3.29 -1.41
C VAL A 23 4.69 2.11 -0.44
N LEU A 24 5.42 2.15 0.66
CA LEU A 24 5.41 1.14 1.71
C LEU A 24 4.75 1.72 2.96
N LEU A 25 3.67 1.10 3.40
CA LEU A 25 2.81 1.50 4.51
C LEU A 25 2.70 0.35 5.53
N PRO A 26 3.79 0.01 6.26
CA PRO A 26 3.84 -1.22 7.05
C PRO A 26 2.99 -1.18 8.32
N GLY A 27 2.42 -0.03 8.66
CA GLY A 27 1.56 0.17 9.82
C GLY A 27 2.03 1.30 10.72
N SER A 28 1.19 1.63 11.70
CA SER A 28 1.42 2.71 12.68
C SER A 28 1.66 2.19 14.10
N ARG A 29 1.53 0.88 14.32
CA ARG A 29 1.77 0.22 15.61
C ARG A 29 3.01 -0.64 15.55
N GLN A 30 3.78 -0.70 16.66
CA GLN A 30 5.03 -1.46 16.70
C GLN A 30 4.84 -2.96 16.36
N GLN A 31 3.72 -3.55 16.80
CA GLN A 31 3.41 -4.95 16.49
C GLN A 31 3.16 -5.18 14.99
N GLU A 32 2.49 -4.24 14.30
CA GLU A 32 2.33 -4.27 12.85
C GLU A 32 3.68 -4.22 12.15
N ILE A 33 4.53 -3.29 12.54
CA ILE A 33 5.89 -3.15 11.99
C ILE A 33 6.68 -4.46 12.16
N ASN A 34 6.68 -5.02 13.36
CA ASN A 34 7.43 -6.25 13.65
C ASN A 34 6.96 -7.44 12.79
N ASN A 35 5.67 -7.49 12.47
CA ASN A 35 5.08 -8.55 11.65
C ASN A 35 5.21 -8.31 10.14
N HIS A 36 5.09 -7.06 9.70
CA HIS A 36 4.99 -6.73 8.26
C HIS A 36 6.35 -6.38 7.65
N TRP A 37 7.18 -5.63 8.38
CA TRP A 37 8.42 -5.10 7.83
C TRP A 37 9.38 -6.15 7.28
N PRO A 38 9.60 -7.31 7.93
CA PRO A 38 10.49 -8.34 7.37
C PRO A 38 10.07 -8.81 5.98
N VAL A 39 8.76 -8.98 5.75
CA VAL A 39 8.22 -9.42 4.46
C VAL A 39 8.30 -8.29 3.42
N PHE A 40 8.02 -7.05 3.83
CA PHE A 40 8.19 -5.89 2.96
C PHE A 40 9.64 -5.72 2.54
N LEU A 41 10.57 -5.88 3.48
CA LEU A 41 12.00 -5.77 3.23
C LEU A 41 12.46 -6.82 2.21
N GLU A 42 12.08 -8.08 2.37
CA GLU A 42 12.36 -9.14 1.40
C GLU A 42 11.78 -8.80 0.02
N THR A 43 10.53 -8.33 -0.01
CA THR A 43 9.84 -7.96 -1.26
C THR A 43 10.57 -6.85 -2.00
N ILE A 44 11.00 -5.79 -1.32
CA ILE A 44 11.69 -4.66 -1.97
C ILE A 44 13.08 -5.04 -2.49
N PHE A 45 13.81 -5.92 -1.81
CA PHE A 45 15.08 -6.41 -2.34
C PHE A 45 14.89 -7.24 -3.61
N LEU A 46 13.87 -8.10 -3.65
CA LEU A 46 13.53 -8.85 -4.86
C LEU A 46 13.10 -7.93 -6.01
N LEU A 47 12.30 -6.90 -5.71
CA LEU A 47 11.90 -5.89 -6.70
C LEU A 47 13.08 -5.06 -7.18
N LYS A 48 13.96 -4.63 -6.29
CA LYS A 48 15.14 -3.84 -6.66
C LYS A 48 16.05 -4.59 -7.64
N LYS A 49 16.15 -5.92 -7.46
CA LYS A 49 16.88 -6.79 -8.40
C LYS A 49 16.19 -6.91 -9.76
N LYS A 50 14.84 -6.98 -9.79
CA LYS A 50 14.04 -7.12 -11.03
C LYS A 50 13.84 -5.82 -11.78
N LEU A 51 13.67 -4.72 -11.04
CA LEU A 51 13.35 -3.39 -11.54
C LEU A 51 14.32 -2.37 -10.91
N PRO A 52 15.58 -2.28 -11.39
CA PRO A 52 16.61 -1.43 -10.79
C PRO A 52 16.26 0.07 -10.74
N SER A 53 15.44 0.55 -11.68
CA SER A 53 14.96 1.94 -11.74
C SER A 53 13.81 2.25 -10.79
N LEU A 54 13.15 1.22 -10.22
CA LEU A 54 12.05 1.42 -9.29
C LEU A 54 12.55 2.14 -8.03
N ARG A 55 11.82 3.19 -7.65
CA ARG A 55 12.05 3.93 -6.41
C ARG A 55 11.10 3.45 -5.32
N PHE A 56 11.53 3.58 -4.07
CA PHE A 56 10.77 3.09 -2.92
C PHE A 56 10.64 4.20 -1.89
N CYS A 57 9.43 4.38 -1.35
CA CYS A 57 9.13 5.34 -0.29
C CYS A 57 8.52 4.62 0.90
N LEU A 58 9.20 4.65 2.03
CA LEU A 58 8.67 4.17 3.31
C LEU A 58 7.98 5.30 4.04
N VAL A 59 6.69 5.16 4.28
CA VAL A 59 5.97 6.06 5.19
C VAL A 59 6.14 5.54 6.61
N LYS A 60 6.85 6.33 7.42
CA LYS A 60 7.19 5.98 8.79
C LYS A 60 6.50 6.91 9.77
N SER A 61 5.65 6.35 10.64
CA SER A 61 5.12 7.07 11.80
C SER A 61 6.23 7.40 12.81
N THR A 62 6.10 8.52 13.50
CA THR A 62 7.04 8.93 14.55
C THR A 62 7.04 8.00 15.77
N ASN A 63 5.93 7.29 15.99
CA ASN A 63 5.70 6.47 17.19
C ASN A 63 6.20 5.03 17.05
N VAL A 64 6.90 4.69 15.97
CA VAL A 64 7.39 3.33 15.74
C VAL A 64 8.88 3.30 15.40
N ILE A 65 9.53 2.22 15.83
CA ILE A 65 10.92 1.95 15.51
C ILE A 65 10.97 0.88 14.40
N ILE A 66 11.57 1.24 13.28
CA ILE A 66 11.82 0.32 12.16
C ILE A 66 13.33 0.11 12.07
N LYS A 67 13.77 -1.14 12.22
CA LYS A 67 15.19 -1.53 12.10
C LYS A 67 15.52 -1.92 10.67
N ASN A 68 16.81 -1.89 10.33
CA ASN A 68 17.34 -2.35 9.04
C ASN A 68 16.65 -1.67 7.84
N ILE A 69 16.51 -0.35 7.89
CA ILE A 69 16.00 0.43 6.77
C ILE A 69 17.13 0.57 5.75
N PRO A 70 16.98 0.09 4.50
CA PRO A 70 17.99 0.28 3.47
C PRO A 70 18.16 1.75 3.07
N ASP A 71 19.41 2.17 2.79
CA ASP A 71 19.74 3.55 2.44
C ASP A 71 19.09 4.05 1.14
N PHE A 72 18.68 3.14 0.26
CA PHE A 72 17.99 3.50 -0.99
C PHE A 72 16.52 3.87 -0.81
N LEU A 73 15.96 3.75 0.40
CA LEU A 73 14.58 4.13 0.68
C LEU A 73 14.44 5.62 0.94
N ILE A 74 13.45 6.23 0.30
CA ILE A 74 12.93 7.53 0.68
C ILE A 74 12.12 7.35 1.96
N ILE A 75 12.39 8.17 2.96
CA ILE A 75 11.61 8.20 4.21
C ILE A 75 10.70 9.41 4.20
N GLU A 76 9.41 9.17 4.38
CA GLU A 76 8.39 10.22 4.44
C GLU A 76 7.49 10.00 5.67
N SER A 77 7.01 11.07 6.27
CA SER A 77 6.06 11.01 7.39
C SER A 77 4.61 11.20 6.94
N SER A 78 4.39 11.86 5.82
CA SER A 78 3.07 12.15 5.27
C SER A 78 2.62 11.08 4.28
N VAL A 79 1.55 10.35 4.63
CA VAL A 79 0.87 9.41 3.71
C VAL A 79 0.44 10.13 2.43
N THR A 80 -0.21 11.28 2.58
CA THR A 80 -0.72 12.06 1.45
C THR A 80 0.38 12.46 0.48
N ASN A 81 1.54 12.92 0.97
CA ASN A 81 2.67 13.27 0.12
C ASN A 81 3.22 12.05 -0.61
N ALA A 82 3.41 10.93 0.07
CA ALA A 82 3.88 9.70 -0.55
C ALA A 82 2.91 9.21 -1.64
N LEU A 83 1.59 9.20 -1.37
CA LEU A 83 0.59 8.72 -2.30
C LEU A 83 0.44 9.61 -3.55
N LYS A 84 0.60 10.94 -3.44
CA LYS A 84 0.59 11.85 -4.61
C LYS A 84 1.61 11.46 -5.67
N HIS A 85 2.72 10.86 -5.27
CA HIS A 85 3.83 10.47 -6.14
C HIS A 85 3.89 8.97 -6.41
N GLY A 86 3.08 8.18 -5.69
CA GLY A 86 3.05 6.73 -5.75
C GLY A 86 2.57 6.18 -7.10
N THR A 87 3.14 5.07 -7.50
CA THR A 87 2.68 4.26 -8.66
C THR A 87 1.86 3.07 -8.18
N ALA A 88 2.26 2.44 -7.10
CA ALA A 88 1.58 1.35 -6.42
C ALA A 88 1.92 1.40 -4.92
N ALA A 89 1.18 0.66 -4.09
CA ALA A 89 1.45 0.57 -2.67
C ALA A 89 1.38 -0.86 -2.12
N ILE A 90 2.13 -1.12 -1.05
CA ILE A 90 1.93 -2.25 -0.15
C ILE A 90 1.58 -1.65 1.20
N SER A 91 0.44 -2.04 1.78
CA SER A 91 -0.03 -1.45 3.03
C SER A 91 -0.45 -2.49 4.06
N SER A 92 -0.35 -2.13 5.33
CA SER A 92 -1.08 -2.82 6.39
C SER A 92 -2.59 -2.61 6.23
N SER A 93 -3.39 -3.40 6.94
CA SER A 93 -4.85 -3.17 7.01
C SER A 93 -5.14 -1.92 7.84
N GLY A 94 -6.11 -1.12 7.40
CA GLY A 94 -6.55 0.11 8.09
C GLY A 94 -7.16 1.15 7.15
N THR A 95 -7.41 2.35 7.68
CA THR A 95 -7.97 3.47 6.93
C THR A 95 -7.08 3.94 5.78
N VAL A 96 -5.78 3.70 5.87
CA VAL A 96 -4.81 4.04 4.81
C VAL A 96 -5.14 3.38 3.47
N ASN A 97 -5.83 2.23 3.48
CA ASN A 97 -6.27 1.57 2.24
C ASN A 97 -7.31 2.41 1.49
N LEU A 98 -8.16 3.13 2.24
CA LEU A 98 -9.11 4.06 1.66
C LEU A 98 -8.39 5.28 1.07
N GLU A 99 -7.37 5.79 1.76
CA GLU A 99 -6.53 6.88 1.22
C GLU A 99 -5.83 6.46 -0.09
N CYS A 100 -5.32 5.23 -0.17
CA CYS A 100 -4.75 4.67 -1.39
C CYS A 100 -5.78 4.62 -2.53
N ALA A 101 -7.01 4.15 -2.24
CA ALA A 101 -8.08 4.09 -3.23
C ALA A 101 -8.51 5.49 -3.70
N LEU A 102 -8.67 6.45 -2.78
CA LEU A 102 -8.99 7.84 -3.11
C LEU A 102 -7.88 8.55 -3.91
N ALA A 103 -6.62 8.16 -3.69
CA ALA A 103 -5.47 8.59 -4.47
C ALA A 103 -5.32 7.84 -5.80
N GLU A 104 -6.19 6.85 -6.09
CA GLU A 104 -6.13 5.97 -7.26
C GLU A 104 -4.78 5.21 -7.37
N ILE A 105 -4.22 4.80 -6.23
CA ILE A 105 -2.97 4.05 -6.14
C ILE A 105 -3.28 2.57 -5.93
N PRO A 106 -3.05 1.70 -6.93
CA PRO A 106 -3.24 0.27 -6.79
C PRO A 106 -2.43 -0.28 -5.61
N THR A 107 -3.12 -1.01 -4.73
CA THR A 107 -2.59 -1.37 -3.41
C THR A 107 -2.78 -2.85 -3.13
N ILE A 108 -1.78 -3.46 -2.49
CA ILE A 108 -1.88 -4.79 -1.90
C ILE A 108 -1.96 -4.63 -0.39
N VAL A 109 -3.00 -5.20 0.21
CA VAL A 109 -3.19 -5.19 1.65
C VAL A 109 -2.54 -6.43 2.26
N CYS A 110 -1.68 -6.19 3.23
CA CYS A 110 -0.96 -7.20 3.98
C CYS A 110 -1.37 -7.11 5.45
N TYR A 111 -1.77 -8.24 6.04
CA TYR A 111 -2.14 -8.27 7.44
C TYR A 111 -1.65 -9.53 8.14
N LYS A 112 -0.87 -9.33 9.19
CA LYS A 112 -0.40 -10.42 10.06
C LYS A 112 -0.52 -9.98 11.51
N THR A 113 -1.24 -10.79 12.29
CA THR A 113 -1.44 -10.56 13.72
C THR A 113 -1.07 -11.83 14.51
N SER A 114 -1.14 -11.78 15.83
CA SER A 114 -0.93 -12.98 16.66
C SER A 114 -1.94 -14.06 16.30
N TYR A 115 -1.53 -15.31 16.44
CA TYR A 115 -2.38 -16.47 16.15
C TYR A 115 -3.70 -16.45 16.96
N ILE A 116 -3.62 -16.03 18.23
CA ILE A 116 -4.78 -15.92 19.12
C ILE A 116 -5.78 -14.90 18.60
N ASN A 117 -5.32 -13.68 18.26
CA ASN A 117 -6.18 -12.63 17.72
C ASN A 117 -6.80 -13.05 16.39
N TRP A 118 -6.05 -13.77 15.55
CA TRP A 118 -6.55 -14.31 14.31
C TRP A 118 -7.62 -15.38 14.50
N MET A 119 -7.45 -16.29 15.47
CA MET A 119 -8.47 -17.28 15.80
C MET A 119 -9.76 -16.64 16.32
N ILE A 120 -9.64 -15.67 17.22
CA ILE A 120 -10.79 -14.91 17.72
C ILE A 120 -11.53 -14.24 16.55
N PHE A 121 -10.77 -13.59 15.64
CA PHE A 121 -11.34 -12.98 14.45
C PHE A 121 -12.08 -13.99 13.55
N LYS A 122 -11.53 -15.19 13.35
CA LYS A 122 -12.18 -16.25 12.57
C LYS A 122 -13.46 -16.81 13.21
N ILE A 123 -13.47 -16.95 14.54
CA ILE A 123 -14.59 -17.56 15.26
C ILE A 123 -15.77 -16.58 15.36
N PHE A 124 -15.49 -15.32 15.64
CA PHE A 124 -16.52 -14.30 15.89
C PHE A 124 -16.80 -13.40 14.70
N GLY A 125 -15.92 -13.35 13.70
CA GLY A 125 -16.02 -12.48 12.53
C GLY A 125 -16.66 -13.19 11.33
N LYS A 126 -17.90 -12.87 11.01
CA LYS A 126 -18.51 -13.15 9.68
C LYS A 126 -18.00 -12.14 8.61
N ILE A 127 -16.75 -11.72 8.72
CA ILE A 127 -16.21 -10.64 7.87
C ILE A 127 -15.50 -11.31 6.67
N ASN A 128 -16.01 -11.05 5.47
CA ASN A 128 -15.45 -11.57 4.23
C ASN A 128 -14.17 -10.84 3.80
N PHE A 129 -13.96 -9.60 4.24
CA PHE A 129 -12.86 -8.73 3.84
C PHE A 129 -12.27 -8.00 5.05
N ILE A 130 -10.96 -7.73 5.02
CA ILE A 130 -10.25 -6.95 6.06
C ILE A 130 -10.07 -5.50 5.62
N SER A 131 -9.93 -5.26 4.32
CA SER A 131 -9.79 -3.93 3.75
C SER A 131 -11.12 -3.19 3.75
N ILE A 132 -11.12 -1.95 4.23
CA ILE A 132 -12.29 -1.06 4.16
C ILE A 132 -12.77 -0.90 2.72
N VAL A 133 -11.87 -0.88 1.74
CA VAL A 133 -12.20 -0.75 0.32
C VAL A 133 -13.03 -1.94 -0.16
N ASN A 134 -12.62 -3.18 0.16
CA ASN A 134 -13.37 -4.37 -0.20
C ASN A 134 -14.71 -4.47 0.55
N LEU A 135 -14.75 -4.01 1.81
CA LEU A 135 -16.00 -3.94 2.59
C LEU A 135 -17.02 -2.97 1.98
N ILE A 136 -16.59 -1.76 1.58
CA ILE A 136 -17.49 -0.75 0.97
C ILE A 136 -17.98 -1.20 -0.41
N SER A 137 -17.14 -1.89 -1.15
CA SER A 137 -17.48 -2.37 -2.50
C SER A 137 -18.26 -3.68 -2.51
N GLU A 138 -18.27 -4.42 -1.39
CA GLU A 138 -18.83 -5.78 -1.25
C GLU A 138 -18.19 -6.79 -2.21
N GLU A 139 -17.05 -6.44 -2.81
CA GLU A 139 -16.27 -7.28 -3.71
C GLU A 139 -14.77 -7.16 -3.46
N LYS A 140 -14.01 -8.17 -3.90
CA LYS A 140 -12.54 -8.18 -3.77
C LYS A 140 -11.91 -7.30 -4.85
N ILE A 141 -11.82 -6.02 -4.60
CA ILE A 141 -11.12 -5.05 -5.48
C ILE A 141 -9.62 -5.04 -5.22
N ILE A 142 -9.23 -5.10 -3.95
CA ILE A 142 -7.83 -5.08 -3.50
C ILE A 142 -7.43 -6.49 -3.09
N PRO A 143 -6.27 -7.01 -3.52
CA PRO A 143 -5.71 -8.24 -2.97
C PRO A 143 -5.43 -8.11 -1.48
N GLU A 144 -5.92 -9.05 -0.68
CA GLU A 144 -5.65 -9.17 0.74
C GLU A 144 -4.82 -10.41 0.99
N LEU A 145 -3.60 -10.21 1.48
CA LEU A 145 -2.67 -11.26 1.86
C LEU A 145 -2.57 -11.34 3.37
N ILE A 146 -3.17 -12.38 3.93
CA ILE A 146 -3.44 -12.49 5.36
C ILE A 146 -2.64 -13.64 5.96
N GLN A 147 -2.02 -13.42 7.12
CA GLN A 147 -1.30 -14.42 7.91
C GLN A 147 -0.24 -15.18 7.08
N SER A 148 -0.45 -16.47 6.80
CA SER A 148 0.46 -17.33 6.02
C SER A 148 0.55 -16.93 4.54
N ASP A 149 -0.44 -16.20 4.03
CA ASP A 149 -0.44 -15.70 2.65
C ASP A 149 0.41 -14.46 2.47
N MET A 150 0.74 -13.76 3.56
CA MET A 150 1.59 -12.61 3.54
C MET A 150 3.05 -13.01 3.36
N THR A 151 3.44 -13.28 2.14
CA THR A 151 4.81 -13.64 1.73
C THR A 151 5.24 -12.82 0.53
N SER A 152 6.54 -12.56 0.38
CA SER A 152 7.11 -11.88 -0.79
C SER A 152 6.71 -12.58 -2.10
N LYS A 153 6.69 -13.92 -2.10
CA LYS A 153 6.28 -14.74 -3.25
C LYS A 153 4.85 -14.46 -3.72
N LYS A 154 3.92 -14.22 -2.79
CA LYS A 154 2.51 -13.91 -3.10
C LYS A 154 2.28 -12.42 -3.37
N ILE A 155 3.11 -11.53 -2.80
CA ILE A 155 3.04 -10.08 -3.04
C ILE A 155 3.54 -9.73 -4.44
N LEU A 156 4.64 -10.35 -4.89
CA LEU A 156 5.32 -9.96 -6.13
C LEU A 156 4.46 -10.01 -7.39
N PRO A 157 3.70 -11.09 -7.70
CA PRO A 157 2.96 -11.15 -8.96
C PRO A 157 1.95 -10.01 -9.13
N PRO A 158 0.99 -9.77 -8.22
CA PRO A 158 0.04 -8.67 -8.37
C PRO A 158 0.71 -7.30 -8.32
N LEU A 159 1.83 -7.16 -7.59
CA LEU A 159 2.54 -5.90 -7.50
C LEU A 159 3.25 -5.53 -8.81
N LEU A 160 3.81 -6.51 -9.53
CA LEU A 160 4.39 -6.28 -10.85
C LEU A 160 3.34 -5.81 -11.86
N GLU A 161 2.12 -6.36 -11.81
CA GLU A 161 0.99 -5.87 -12.58
C GLU A 161 0.66 -4.41 -12.25
N TYR A 162 0.62 -4.07 -10.97
CA TYR A 162 0.33 -2.70 -10.52
C TYR A 162 1.42 -1.68 -10.88
N LEU A 163 2.66 -2.11 -10.99
CA LEU A 163 3.78 -1.26 -11.41
C LEU A 163 3.87 -1.09 -12.92
N SER A 164 3.23 -1.96 -13.71
CA SER A 164 3.23 -1.89 -15.18
C SER A 164 2.15 -0.93 -15.70
N PRO A 165 2.51 0.15 -16.41
CA PRO A 165 1.53 1.10 -16.97
C PRO A 165 0.58 0.47 -17.99
N SER A 166 1.02 -0.57 -18.71
CA SER A 166 0.24 -1.27 -19.73
C SER A 166 -0.71 -2.33 -19.17
N SER A 167 -0.57 -2.71 -17.89
CA SER A 167 -1.36 -3.76 -17.27
C SER A 167 -2.87 -3.45 -17.28
N LYS A 168 -3.64 -4.41 -17.79
CA LYS A 168 -5.11 -4.37 -17.76
C LYS A 168 -5.62 -4.41 -16.30
N ILE A 169 -5.01 -5.26 -15.46
CA ILE A 169 -5.34 -5.41 -14.04
C ILE A 169 -5.18 -4.08 -13.30
N ARG A 170 -4.10 -3.35 -13.57
CA ARG A 170 -3.90 -2.00 -13.01
C ARG A 170 -5.02 -1.04 -13.43
N LYS A 171 -5.37 -1.00 -14.71
CA LYS A 171 -6.39 -0.09 -15.24
C LYS A 171 -7.76 -0.40 -14.63
N GLU A 172 -8.15 -1.67 -14.60
CA GLU A 172 -9.40 -2.12 -13.98
C GLU A 172 -9.48 -1.77 -12.50
N ASN A 173 -8.38 -1.94 -11.76
CA ASN A 173 -8.32 -1.59 -10.35
C ASN A 173 -8.55 -0.08 -10.12
N ILE A 174 -7.91 0.77 -10.93
CA ILE A 174 -8.09 2.23 -10.87
C ILE A 174 -9.53 2.64 -11.19
N GLU A 175 -10.16 2.03 -12.20
CA GLU A 175 -11.58 2.32 -12.52
C GLU A 175 -12.51 1.94 -11.35
N LYS A 176 -12.28 0.82 -10.70
CA LYS A 176 -13.04 0.44 -9.50
C LYS A 176 -12.84 1.44 -8.34
N TYR A 177 -11.65 2.00 -8.18
CA TYR A 177 -11.41 3.06 -7.18
C TYR A 177 -12.20 4.34 -7.47
N LYS A 178 -12.36 4.71 -8.73
CA LYS A 178 -13.20 5.86 -9.11
C LYS A 178 -14.67 5.65 -8.72
N ILE A 179 -15.18 4.42 -8.89
CA ILE A 179 -16.55 4.06 -8.47
C ILE A 179 -16.68 4.19 -6.93
N ILE A 180 -15.71 3.71 -6.16
CA ILE A 180 -15.72 3.86 -4.70
C ILE A 180 -15.73 5.35 -4.31
N ARG A 181 -14.91 6.16 -4.95
CA ARG A 181 -14.85 7.60 -4.71
C ARG A 181 -16.21 8.26 -4.94
N THR A 182 -16.93 7.85 -6.00
CA THR A 182 -18.29 8.34 -6.28
C THR A 182 -19.29 7.90 -5.21
N LYS A 183 -19.21 6.65 -4.73
CA LYS A 183 -20.08 6.14 -3.66
C LYS A 183 -19.88 6.86 -2.32
N LEU A 184 -18.66 7.31 -2.04
CA LEU A 184 -18.33 8.03 -0.80
C LEU A 184 -18.75 9.51 -0.82
N GLY A 185 -19.17 10.04 -1.98
CA GLY A 185 -19.58 11.43 -2.13
C GLY A 185 -18.42 12.43 -2.24
N SER A 186 -18.79 13.72 -2.37
CA SER A 186 -17.79 14.80 -2.42
C SER A 186 -17.17 15.03 -1.03
N PRO A 187 -15.88 15.38 -0.94
CA PRO A 187 -15.26 15.74 0.32
C PRO A 187 -16.03 16.88 1.01
N GLY A 188 -16.43 16.70 2.27
CA GLY A 188 -17.06 17.75 3.07
C GLY A 188 -18.60 17.70 3.15
N VAL A 189 -19.25 16.66 2.67
CA VAL A 189 -20.67 16.41 2.97
C VAL A 189 -20.75 15.55 4.24
N VAL A 190 -20.80 16.19 5.39
CA VAL A 190 -21.30 15.67 6.67
C VAL A 190 -22.37 16.63 7.13
#